data_4a42cd21a19f00b7446f1bdae4a022fe
#
_entry.id   4a42cd21a19f00b7446f1bdae4a022fe
#
_cell.length_a   1.000
_cell.length_b   1.000
_cell.length_c   1.000
_cell.angle_alpha   90.00
_cell.angle_beta   90.00
_cell.angle_gamma   90.00
#
_symmetry.space_group_name_H-M   'P 1'
#
loop_
_entity.id
_entity.type
_entity.pdbx_description
1 polymer ?
#
loop_
_entity_poly.entity_id
_entity_poly.type
_entity_poly.pdbx_seq_one_letter_code
_entity_poly.pdbx_strand_id
1 'polypeptide(L)'
;LSAQLEKPMANRIISFSKDSGVITGNDRTLTLSKSSDAKDFEIRYTTDGSIPRHTSDRYEHPLQLDNKENTVVRAALFYNEQRVSPVYTKKYIAKSIKIQDVTVSHTEDWGNNYVKAGMIDQNTSTRWASKNVDASKPLEITLNFSEKETLDQMNFDLFVSKNNGIGAFEIQALSDGTYRTVYEGTKMGNIDDKVGDIDGGSGGYHAYYFAEFPETTTESVKVILKPGFLGEPSLYEIAPLYTGVQADGAGDTSELEKMIRSAEEADRTADHYVNAPQTLKTAFEESISDGKEQLKASQDIIDS
;
A
#
# COMPACT_ATOMS: atom_id res chain seq x y z
N LEU A 1 13.89 -8.04 -30.91
CA LEU A 1 13.15 -6.85 -30.51
C LEU A 1 11.66 -6.95 -30.87
N SER A 2 11.30 -7.28 -32.13
CA SER A 2 9.90 -7.47 -32.50
C SER A 2 9.19 -8.48 -31.60
N ALA A 3 9.81 -9.63 -31.32
CA ALA A 3 9.27 -10.65 -30.42
C ALA A 3 9.05 -10.16 -28.99
N GLN A 4 9.77 -9.15 -28.52
CA GLN A 4 9.56 -8.55 -27.20
C GLN A 4 8.39 -7.55 -27.20
N LEU A 5 8.19 -6.85 -28.33
CA LEU A 5 7.06 -5.94 -28.50
C LEU A 5 5.72 -6.66 -28.69
N GLU A 6 5.75 -7.90 -29.16
CA GLU A 6 4.56 -8.76 -29.33
C GLU A 6 4.05 -9.36 -28.01
N LYS A 7 4.91 -9.39 -26.95
CA LYS A 7 4.50 -9.90 -25.64
C LYS A 7 3.68 -8.89 -24.84
N PRO A 8 2.76 -9.33 -23.98
CA PRO A 8 2.00 -8.44 -23.11
C PRO A 8 2.91 -7.51 -22.29
N MET A 9 2.51 -6.26 -22.11
CA MET A 9 3.26 -5.29 -21.29
C MET A 9 3.50 -5.79 -19.84
N ALA A 10 2.57 -6.58 -19.31
CA ALA A 10 2.68 -7.18 -17.96
C ALA A 10 3.92 -8.08 -17.80
N ASN A 11 4.46 -8.65 -18.86
CA ASN A 11 5.65 -9.50 -18.81
C ASN A 11 6.97 -8.69 -18.84
N ARG A 12 6.88 -7.37 -19.02
CA ARG A 12 8.04 -6.46 -19.08
C ARG A 12 8.28 -5.87 -17.72
N ILE A 13 8.90 -6.64 -16.84
CA ILE A 13 9.02 -6.34 -15.41
C ILE A 13 10.32 -5.58 -15.12
N ILE A 14 10.23 -4.59 -14.24
CA ILE A 14 11.36 -3.99 -13.53
C ILE A 14 11.33 -4.49 -12.09
N SER A 15 12.44 -5.06 -11.65
CA SER A 15 12.65 -5.49 -10.27
C SER A 15 13.56 -4.50 -9.54
N PHE A 16 13.26 -4.26 -8.28
CA PHE A 16 14.02 -3.40 -7.39
C PHE A 16 14.71 -4.26 -6.34
N SER A 17 15.98 -3.97 -6.03
CA SER A 17 16.75 -4.73 -5.03
C SER A 17 16.27 -4.53 -3.59
N LYS A 18 15.42 -3.53 -3.35
CA LYS A 18 14.81 -3.24 -2.04
C LYS A 18 13.31 -3.04 -2.22
N ASP A 19 12.54 -3.52 -1.27
CA ASP A 19 11.11 -3.25 -1.20
C ASP A 19 10.81 -1.86 -0.63
N SER A 20 9.59 -1.38 -0.83
CA SER A 20 9.12 -0.13 -0.21
C SER A 20 9.15 -0.24 1.32
N GLY A 21 9.41 0.86 1.99
CA GLY A 21 9.39 0.95 3.44
C GLY A 21 10.56 1.74 4.02
N VAL A 22 10.71 1.66 5.32
CA VAL A 22 11.80 2.32 6.04
C VAL A 22 13.14 1.66 5.68
N ILE A 23 14.09 2.47 5.24
CA ILE A 23 15.45 1.99 4.97
C ILE A 23 16.22 1.94 6.28
N THR A 24 16.45 0.72 6.74
CA THR A 24 17.28 0.46 7.93
C THR A 24 18.73 0.21 7.54
N GLY A 25 19.67 0.60 8.39
CA GLY A 25 21.10 0.39 8.17
C GLY A 25 21.76 1.39 7.21
N ASN A 26 23.02 1.10 6.88
CA ASN A 26 23.87 2.01 6.11
C ASN A 26 23.87 1.75 4.59
N ASP A 27 23.39 0.59 4.15
CA ASP A 27 23.30 0.30 2.72
C ASP A 27 22.04 0.93 2.12
N ARG A 28 22.25 2.03 1.42
CA ARG A 28 21.21 2.78 0.72
C ARG A 28 21.29 2.64 -0.79
N THR A 29 22.01 1.66 -1.26
CA THR A 29 22.15 1.38 -2.69
C THR A 29 20.90 0.66 -3.22
N LEU A 30 20.29 1.20 -4.24
CA LEU A 30 19.14 0.63 -4.94
C LEU A 30 19.53 0.22 -6.36
N THR A 31 19.34 -1.04 -6.68
CA THR A 31 19.57 -1.57 -8.03
C THR A 31 18.24 -1.90 -8.70
N LEU A 32 18.12 -1.49 -9.97
CA LEU A 32 17.02 -1.86 -10.84
C LEU A 32 17.48 -2.91 -11.85
N SER A 33 16.64 -3.90 -12.11
CA SER A 33 16.91 -4.92 -13.12
C SER A 33 15.69 -5.15 -14.00
N LYS A 34 15.90 -5.69 -15.20
CA LYS A 34 14.85 -5.97 -16.18
C LYS A 34 14.66 -7.47 -16.34
N SER A 35 13.41 -7.90 -16.58
CA SER A 35 13.13 -9.26 -17.03
C SER A 35 13.78 -9.55 -18.39
N SER A 36 13.96 -10.84 -18.71
CA SER A 36 14.50 -11.28 -20.01
C SER A 36 13.69 -10.78 -21.20
N ASP A 37 12.40 -10.62 -21.00
CA ASP A 37 11.47 -10.09 -22.02
C ASP A 37 11.61 -8.58 -22.24
N ALA A 38 12.42 -7.91 -21.43
CA ALA A 38 12.65 -6.48 -21.48
C ALA A 38 14.11 -6.07 -21.76
N LYS A 39 14.97 -7.02 -22.11
CA LYS A 39 16.43 -6.80 -22.23
C LYS A 39 16.83 -5.66 -23.20
N ASP A 40 16.07 -5.46 -24.25
CA ASP A 40 16.38 -4.47 -25.31
C ASP A 40 15.74 -3.09 -25.06
N PHE A 41 14.97 -2.95 -23.97
CA PHE A 41 14.34 -1.68 -23.58
C PHE A 41 15.20 -0.90 -22.59
N GLU A 42 15.05 0.43 -22.58
CA GLU A 42 15.70 1.29 -21.60
C GLU A 42 14.83 1.39 -20.34
N ILE A 43 15.47 1.42 -19.16
CA ILE A 43 14.79 1.87 -17.95
C ILE A 43 14.97 3.39 -17.86
N ARG A 44 13.84 4.10 -17.75
CA ARG A 44 13.80 5.51 -17.35
C ARG A 44 13.18 5.61 -15.97
N TYR A 45 13.69 6.51 -15.13
CA TYR A 45 13.25 6.64 -13.74
C TYR A 45 13.19 8.08 -13.29
N THR A 46 12.51 8.29 -12.16
CA THR A 46 12.46 9.51 -11.36
C THR A 46 12.67 9.15 -9.90
N THR A 47 13.08 10.11 -9.08
CA THR A 47 13.27 9.94 -7.63
C THR A 47 12.41 10.88 -6.80
N ASP A 48 11.62 11.72 -7.46
CA ASP A 48 10.71 12.71 -6.89
C ASP A 48 9.24 12.30 -6.92
N GLY A 49 8.95 11.09 -7.39
CA GLY A 49 7.59 10.59 -7.53
C GLY A 49 6.87 11.01 -8.81
N SER A 50 7.49 11.81 -9.68
CA SER A 50 6.90 12.11 -10.99
C SER A 50 6.87 10.87 -11.89
N ILE A 51 5.93 10.84 -12.86
CA ILE A 51 5.83 9.73 -13.82
C ILE A 51 7.02 9.80 -14.80
N PRO A 52 7.80 8.70 -14.96
CA PRO A 52 8.89 8.66 -15.91
C PRO A 52 8.43 8.93 -17.35
N ARG A 53 9.15 9.83 -18.02
CA ARG A 53 8.96 10.18 -19.43
C ARG A 53 10.21 9.77 -20.22
N HIS A 54 10.16 9.85 -21.54
CA HIS A 54 11.32 9.58 -22.40
C HIS A 54 12.49 10.55 -22.13
N THR A 55 12.22 11.72 -21.54
CA THR A 55 13.22 12.71 -21.12
C THR A 55 13.73 12.51 -19.70
N SER A 56 13.15 11.60 -18.92
CA SER A 56 13.63 11.29 -17.57
C SER A 56 14.99 10.59 -17.61
N ASP A 57 15.66 10.54 -16.48
CA ASP A 57 16.98 9.93 -16.37
C ASP A 57 16.97 8.46 -16.81
N ARG A 58 18.02 8.07 -17.52
CA ARG A 58 18.24 6.67 -17.90
C ARG A 58 18.99 5.96 -16.78
N TYR A 59 18.49 4.78 -16.42
CA TYR A 59 19.15 3.96 -15.41
C TYR A 59 20.39 3.28 -16.00
N GLU A 60 21.55 3.69 -15.54
CA GLU A 60 22.86 3.15 -15.97
C GLU A 60 23.68 2.61 -14.79
N HIS A 61 23.44 3.15 -13.59
CA HIS A 61 24.15 2.81 -12.36
C HIS A 61 23.21 2.70 -11.18
N PRO A 62 23.58 1.96 -10.12
CA PRO A 62 22.79 1.90 -8.89
C PRO A 62 22.53 3.29 -8.31
N LEU A 63 21.29 3.50 -7.83
CA LEU A 63 20.87 4.74 -7.20
C LEU A 63 21.29 4.77 -5.73
N GLN A 64 21.62 5.94 -5.21
CA GLN A 64 21.85 6.14 -3.78
C GLN A 64 20.61 6.83 -3.18
N LEU A 65 19.93 6.12 -2.28
CA LEU A 65 18.78 6.67 -1.57
C LEU A 65 19.23 7.67 -0.52
N ASP A 66 18.49 8.75 -0.37
CA ASP A 66 18.80 9.77 0.64
C ASP A 66 18.68 9.21 2.07
N ASN A 67 19.42 9.75 3.01
CA ASN A 67 19.39 9.36 4.41
C ASN A 67 18.63 10.34 5.33
N LYS A 68 18.12 11.43 4.77
CA LYS A 68 17.38 12.47 5.49
C LYS A 68 15.98 12.64 4.95
N GLU A 69 15.82 12.48 3.63
CA GLU A 69 14.56 12.71 2.93
C GLU A 69 14.03 11.42 2.34
N ASN A 70 12.72 11.31 2.28
CA ASN A 70 12.05 10.19 1.64
C ASN A 70 12.26 10.25 0.13
N THR A 71 12.35 9.09 -0.49
CA THR A 71 12.57 8.99 -1.94
C THR A 71 11.49 8.12 -2.55
N VAL A 72 10.81 8.64 -3.57
CA VAL A 72 9.87 7.86 -4.37
C VAL A 72 10.45 7.59 -5.71
N VAL A 73 10.87 6.36 -5.93
CA VAL A 73 11.41 5.93 -7.21
C VAL A 73 10.27 5.38 -8.06
N ARG A 74 10.05 6.05 -9.20
CA ARG A 74 9.21 5.49 -10.26
C ARG A 74 10.07 5.11 -11.45
N ALA A 75 9.81 3.95 -12.03
CA ALA A 75 10.58 3.44 -13.17
C ALA A 75 9.66 2.80 -14.21
N ALA A 76 9.98 2.97 -15.47
CA ALA A 76 9.28 2.35 -16.58
C ALA A 76 10.27 2.01 -17.72
N LEU A 77 9.87 1.07 -18.58
CA LEU A 77 10.64 0.71 -19.77
C LEU A 77 10.21 1.56 -20.96
N PHE A 78 11.20 1.96 -21.75
CA PHE A 78 11.03 2.78 -22.95
C PHE A 78 11.70 2.16 -24.18
N TYR A 79 11.09 2.39 -25.31
CA TYR A 79 11.62 2.08 -26.63
C TYR A 79 11.18 3.16 -27.62
N ASN A 80 12.12 3.74 -28.38
CA ASN A 80 11.85 4.82 -29.32
C ASN A 80 10.98 5.92 -28.70
N GLU A 81 11.37 6.40 -27.51
CA GLU A 81 10.69 7.47 -26.75
C GLU A 81 9.29 7.10 -26.22
N GLN A 82 8.80 5.92 -26.51
CA GLN A 82 7.51 5.45 -26.03
C GLN A 82 7.65 4.54 -24.81
N ARG A 83 6.78 4.74 -23.82
CA ARG A 83 6.69 3.84 -22.69
C ARG A 83 6.07 2.51 -23.12
N VAL A 84 6.78 1.42 -22.81
CA VAL A 84 6.42 0.06 -23.21
C VAL A 84 6.20 -0.89 -22.03
N SER A 85 6.05 -0.34 -20.81
CA SER A 85 5.71 -1.09 -19.60
C SER A 85 4.78 -0.29 -18.70
N PRO A 86 4.16 -0.94 -17.67
CA PRO A 86 3.60 -0.22 -16.54
C PRO A 86 4.66 0.65 -15.85
N VAL A 87 4.22 1.61 -15.03
CA VAL A 87 5.08 2.36 -14.11
C VAL A 87 5.20 1.58 -12.81
N TYR A 88 6.41 1.24 -12.43
CA TYR A 88 6.71 0.58 -11.16
C TYR A 88 7.10 1.63 -10.14
N THR A 89 6.46 1.63 -8.99
CA THR A 89 6.67 2.61 -7.93
C THR A 89 7.17 1.93 -6.66
N LYS A 90 8.22 2.48 -6.05
CA LYS A 90 8.70 2.10 -4.72
C LYS A 90 8.94 3.36 -3.89
N LYS A 91 8.47 3.33 -2.64
CA LYS A 91 8.59 4.43 -1.67
C LYS A 91 9.62 4.05 -0.61
N TYR A 92 10.64 4.86 -0.44
CA TYR A 92 11.71 4.64 0.52
C TYR A 92 11.71 5.72 1.58
N ILE A 93 11.52 5.32 2.83
CA ILE A 93 11.37 6.21 3.99
C ILE A 93 12.72 6.34 4.69
N ALA A 94 13.24 7.57 4.76
CA ALA A 94 14.53 7.84 5.38
C ALA A 94 14.49 7.74 6.90
N LYS A 95 13.35 8.12 7.50
CA LYS A 95 13.14 8.11 8.95
C LYS A 95 11.78 7.51 9.28
N SER A 96 11.71 6.70 10.34
CA SER A 96 10.45 6.30 10.95
C SER A 96 9.96 7.36 11.95
N ILE A 97 8.65 7.58 11.99
CA ILE A 97 8.01 8.38 13.03
C ILE A 97 8.03 7.57 14.33
N LYS A 98 8.56 8.19 15.39
CA LYS A 98 8.67 7.52 16.68
C LYS A 98 7.39 7.69 17.50
N ILE A 99 6.74 6.59 17.80
CA ILE A 99 5.62 6.56 18.74
C ILE A 99 6.18 6.62 20.17
N GLN A 100 5.71 7.58 20.96
CA GLN A 100 6.10 7.74 22.35
C GLN A 100 5.34 6.78 23.27
N ASP A 101 4.04 6.65 23.04
CA ASP A 101 3.15 5.82 23.84
C ASP A 101 1.99 5.28 22.99
N VAL A 102 1.50 4.10 23.37
CA VAL A 102 0.31 3.50 22.80
C VAL A 102 -0.68 3.15 23.91
N THR A 103 -1.93 3.52 23.72
CA THR A 103 -3.03 3.13 24.60
C THR A 103 -4.10 2.40 23.81
N VAL A 104 -4.77 1.46 24.47
CA VAL A 104 -5.87 0.67 23.90
C VAL A 104 -7.06 0.83 24.83
N SER A 105 -8.26 1.07 24.27
CA SER A 105 -9.49 1.25 25.05
C SER A 105 -9.91 -0.01 25.81
N HIS A 106 -9.42 -1.18 25.38
CA HIS A 106 -9.59 -2.45 26.05
C HIS A 106 -8.32 -2.79 26.84
N THR A 107 -8.47 -3.19 28.10
CA THR A 107 -7.35 -3.32 29.04
C THR A 107 -6.79 -4.73 29.18
N GLU A 108 -7.52 -5.76 28.69
CA GLU A 108 -7.06 -7.13 28.78
C GLU A 108 -6.28 -7.54 27.52
N ASP A 109 -5.09 -8.06 27.70
CA ASP A 109 -4.29 -8.72 26.68
C ASP A 109 -3.95 -10.16 27.09
N TRP A 110 -3.35 -10.93 26.18
CA TRP A 110 -3.00 -12.33 26.41
C TRP A 110 -1.78 -12.52 27.32
N GLY A 111 -1.36 -11.47 28.04
CA GLY A 111 -0.27 -11.51 28.99
C GLY A 111 1.09 -11.12 28.39
N ASN A 112 2.14 -11.40 29.13
CA ASN A 112 3.47 -10.80 28.99
C ASN A 112 4.10 -10.82 27.58
N ASN A 113 3.69 -11.73 26.70
CA ASN A 113 4.24 -11.85 25.35
C ASN A 113 3.37 -11.15 24.28
N TYR A 114 2.21 -10.62 24.67
CA TYR A 114 1.23 -10.05 23.74
C TYR A 114 0.74 -8.67 24.15
N VAL A 115 1.61 -7.94 24.83
CA VAL A 115 1.31 -6.61 25.36
C VAL A 115 1.31 -5.55 24.26
N LYS A 116 0.58 -4.45 24.49
CA LYS A 116 0.42 -3.36 23.53
C LYS A 116 1.75 -2.77 23.00
N ALA A 117 2.83 -2.81 23.78
CA ALA A 117 4.15 -2.37 23.34
C ALA A 117 4.68 -3.18 22.13
N GLY A 118 4.27 -4.44 21.99
CA GLY A 118 4.68 -5.30 20.87
C GLY A 118 4.12 -4.88 19.51
N MET A 119 3.21 -3.89 19.43
CA MET A 119 2.75 -3.36 18.14
C MET A 119 3.49 -2.08 17.71
N ILE A 120 4.49 -1.62 18.50
CA ILE A 120 5.25 -0.39 18.21
C ILE A 120 6.75 -0.55 18.47
N ASP A 121 7.24 -1.78 18.66
CA ASP A 121 8.64 -2.05 19.05
C ASP A 121 9.57 -2.31 17.85
N GLN A 122 9.06 -2.22 16.62
CA GLN A 122 9.75 -2.49 15.36
C GLN A 122 10.30 -3.93 15.25
N ASN A 123 9.63 -4.87 15.94
CA ASN A 123 10.01 -6.28 15.93
C ASN A 123 8.85 -7.15 15.46
N THR A 124 8.87 -7.55 14.22
CA THR A 124 7.83 -8.39 13.61
C THR A 124 7.69 -9.80 14.19
N SER A 125 8.51 -10.16 15.18
CA SER A 125 8.38 -11.41 15.93
C SER A 125 7.57 -11.25 17.23
N THR A 126 7.31 -10.03 17.66
CA THR A 126 6.44 -9.68 18.78
C THR A 126 5.11 -9.15 18.27
N ARG A 127 4.08 -9.19 19.08
CA ARG A 127 2.76 -8.66 18.73
C ARG A 127 1.92 -8.34 19.94
N TRP A 128 0.98 -7.44 19.79
CA TRP A 128 -0.12 -7.30 20.72
C TRP A 128 -1.27 -8.24 20.34
N ALA A 129 -1.99 -8.76 21.31
CA ALA A 129 -3.24 -9.46 21.13
C ALA A 129 -4.21 -9.11 22.27
N SER A 130 -5.38 -8.62 21.92
CA SER A 130 -6.47 -8.39 22.88
C SER A 130 -7.01 -9.72 23.40
N LYS A 131 -7.62 -9.70 24.59
CA LYS A 131 -8.28 -10.86 25.20
C LYS A 131 -9.66 -10.45 25.71
N ASN A 132 -10.64 -11.35 25.50
CA ASN A 132 -12.03 -11.13 25.95
C ASN A 132 -12.67 -9.82 25.43
N VAL A 133 -12.32 -9.37 24.24
CA VAL A 133 -12.85 -8.13 23.68
C VAL A 133 -14.28 -8.34 23.19
N ASP A 134 -15.15 -7.35 23.43
CA ASP A 134 -16.53 -7.34 22.95
C ASP A 134 -16.57 -6.83 21.48
N ALA A 135 -16.63 -7.73 20.52
CA ALA A 135 -16.66 -7.39 19.10
C ALA A 135 -17.92 -6.62 18.65
N SER A 136 -18.90 -6.41 19.52
CA SER A 136 -20.08 -5.56 19.26
C SER A 136 -19.79 -4.07 19.51
N LYS A 137 -18.64 -3.75 20.06
CA LYS A 137 -18.21 -2.37 20.40
C LYS A 137 -16.95 -2.00 19.61
N PRO A 138 -16.76 -0.71 19.32
CA PRO A 138 -15.50 -0.27 18.74
C PRO A 138 -14.34 -0.47 19.71
N LEU A 139 -13.16 -0.78 19.16
CA LEU A 139 -11.91 -0.84 19.93
C LEU A 139 -11.00 0.27 19.41
N GLU A 140 -10.51 1.12 20.31
CA GLU A 140 -9.66 2.26 19.98
C GLU A 140 -8.21 1.99 20.36
N ILE A 141 -7.30 2.25 19.44
CA ILE A 141 -5.86 2.25 19.65
C ILE A 141 -5.38 3.67 19.43
N THR A 142 -4.80 4.30 20.43
CA THR A 142 -4.28 5.66 20.35
C THR A 142 -2.76 5.65 20.41
N LEU A 143 -2.14 6.26 19.39
CA LEU A 143 -0.70 6.47 19.29
C LEU A 143 -0.41 7.93 19.60
N ASN A 144 0.48 8.18 20.56
CA ASN A 144 0.93 9.52 20.91
C ASN A 144 2.39 9.71 20.48
N PHE A 145 2.69 10.87 19.92
CA PHE A 145 4.02 11.27 19.50
C PHE A 145 4.62 12.22 20.56
N SER A 146 5.94 12.32 20.61
CA SER A 146 6.63 13.24 21.55
C SER A 146 6.48 14.71 21.14
N GLU A 147 6.23 14.95 19.87
CA GLU A 147 6.00 16.25 19.25
C GLU A 147 5.04 16.09 18.07
N LYS A 148 4.64 17.18 17.44
CA LYS A 148 3.83 17.10 16.24
C LYS A 148 4.63 16.47 15.11
N GLU A 149 4.08 15.42 14.52
CA GLU A 149 4.64 14.71 13.39
C GLU A 149 3.73 14.90 12.17
N THR A 150 4.35 14.95 10.99
CA THR A 150 3.61 14.94 9.72
C THR A 150 3.60 13.52 9.19
N LEU A 151 2.43 13.03 8.81
CA LEU A 151 2.22 11.70 8.26
C LEU A 151 1.18 11.73 7.14
N ASP A 152 1.31 10.80 6.21
CA ASP A 152 0.41 10.60 5.07
C ASP A 152 0.11 9.12 4.83
N GLN A 153 0.64 8.24 5.70
CA GLN A 153 0.46 6.80 5.58
C GLN A 153 0.55 6.12 6.95
N MET A 154 -0.25 5.08 7.15
CA MET A 154 -0.08 4.14 8.25
C MET A 154 0.02 2.72 7.71
N ASN A 155 1.06 2.01 8.12
CA ASN A 155 1.25 0.60 7.81
C ASN A 155 0.84 -0.25 9.00
N PHE A 156 0.18 -1.36 8.69
CA PHE A 156 -0.24 -2.35 9.67
C PHE A 156 0.31 -3.71 9.27
N ASP A 157 0.94 -4.39 10.22
CA ASP A 157 1.27 -5.80 10.14
C ASP A 157 0.37 -6.55 11.13
N LEU A 158 -0.58 -7.30 10.58
CA LEU A 158 -1.61 -7.98 11.34
C LEU A 158 -1.29 -9.46 11.50
N PHE A 159 -1.66 -10.00 12.65
CA PHE A 159 -1.85 -11.43 12.78
C PHE A 159 -3.27 -11.79 12.36
N VAL A 160 -3.40 -12.58 11.30
CA VAL A 160 -4.68 -13.06 10.79
C VAL A 160 -4.75 -14.56 10.90
N SER A 161 -5.87 -15.06 11.42
CA SER A 161 -6.18 -16.47 11.51
C SER A 161 -7.68 -16.68 11.34
N LYS A 162 -8.15 -17.92 11.38
CA LYS A 162 -9.59 -18.21 11.35
C LYS A 162 -10.40 -17.53 12.47
N ASN A 163 -9.73 -17.14 13.57
CA ASN A 163 -10.36 -16.54 14.74
C ASN A 163 -9.94 -15.08 14.95
N ASN A 164 -9.07 -14.53 14.10
CA ASN A 164 -8.53 -13.18 14.24
C ASN A 164 -8.61 -12.46 12.90
N GLY A 165 -9.22 -11.31 12.89
CA GLY A 165 -9.30 -10.45 11.71
C GLY A 165 -9.90 -9.10 12.04
N ILE A 166 -9.56 -8.09 11.27
CA ILE A 166 -10.06 -6.72 11.44
C ILE A 166 -10.89 -6.38 10.21
N GLY A 167 -12.16 -6.02 10.45
CA GLY A 167 -13.07 -5.53 9.42
C GLY A 167 -12.90 -4.04 9.17
N ALA A 168 -14.02 -3.31 9.12
CA ALA A 168 -13.99 -1.87 8.93
C ALA A 168 -13.26 -1.16 10.07
N PHE A 169 -12.52 -0.13 9.73
CA PHE A 169 -11.78 0.69 10.68
C PHE A 169 -11.70 2.14 10.20
N GLU A 170 -11.26 3.02 11.09
CA GLU A 170 -11.11 4.43 10.85
C GLU A 170 -9.81 4.93 11.47
N ILE A 171 -9.13 5.85 10.79
CA ILE A 171 -7.97 6.55 11.33
C ILE A 171 -8.37 8.00 11.55
N GLN A 172 -8.14 8.49 12.77
CA GLN A 172 -8.40 9.87 13.14
C GLN A 172 -7.10 10.53 13.59
N ALA A 173 -6.88 11.78 13.20
CA ALA A 173 -5.78 12.60 13.68
C ALA A 173 -6.30 13.70 14.62
N LEU A 174 -5.52 14.01 15.65
CA LEU A 174 -5.84 15.08 16.60
C LEU A 174 -5.52 16.44 15.95
N SER A 175 -6.53 17.29 15.81
CA SER A 175 -6.39 18.65 15.32
C SER A 175 -7.19 19.60 16.22
N ASP A 176 -6.54 20.62 16.76
CA ASP A 176 -7.13 21.63 17.64
C ASP A 176 -7.96 21.01 18.79
N GLY A 177 -7.42 19.98 19.43
CA GLY A 177 -8.04 19.28 20.54
C GLY A 177 -9.18 18.34 20.17
N THR A 178 -9.44 18.14 18.88
CA THR A 178 -10.51 17.25 18.38
C THR A 178 -9.94 16.23 17.40
N TYR A 179 -10.32 14.95 17.57
CA TYR A 179 -10.00 13.92 16.59
C TYR A 179 -10.90 14.05 15.36
N ARG A 180 -10.28 14.05 14.18
CA ARG A 180 -10.97 14.11 12.88
C ARG A 180 -10.53 12.95 12.02
N THR A 181 -11.48 12.35 11.31
CA THR A 181 -11.21 11.24 10.39
C THR A 181 -10.35 11.70 9.22
N VAL A 182 -9.25 10.97 9.00
CA VAL A 182 -8.34 11.16 7.87
C VAL A 182 -8.37 9.97 6.93
N TYR A 183 -8.88 8.82 7.39
CA TYR A 183 -8.99 7.61 6.57
C TYR A 183 -10.13 6.70 7.06
N GLU A 184 -10.87 6.11 6.14
CA GLU A 184 -11.84 5.04 6.42
C GLU A 184 -11.51 3.80 5.58
N GLY A 185 -11.30 2.67 6.24
CA GLY A 185 -11.07 1.37 5.62
C GLY A 185 -12.27 0.43 5.82
N THR A 186 -12.64 -0.28 4.78
CA THR A 186 -13.74 -1.26 4.85
C THR A 186 -13.31 -2.61 5.39
N LYS A 187 -12.00 -2.92 5.28
CA LYS A 187 -11.44 -4.20 5.67
C LYS A 187 -9.93 -4.09 5.84
N MET A 188 -9.43 -4.51 6.98
CA MET A 188 -8.00 -4.62 7.24
C MET A 188 -7.63 -6.10 7.35
N GLY A 189 -6.91 -6.61 6.36
CA GLY A 189 -6.67 -8.04 6.20
C GLY A 189 -7.88 -8.78 5.62
N ASN A 190 -7.70 -10.07 5.32
CA ASN A 190 -8.76 -10.87 4.71
C ASN A 190 -9.52 -11.66 5.80
N ILE A 191 -10.61 -11.09 6.31
CA ILE A 191 -11.44 -11.76 7.32
C ILE A 191 -12.33 -12.86 6.72
N ASP A 192 -12.47 -12.92 5.39
CA ASP A 192 -13.26 -13.94 4.68
C ASP A 192 -12.40 -15.13 4.24
N ASP A 193 -11.08 -14.96 4.20
CA ASP A 193 -10.20 -16.09 3.94
C ASP A 193 -10.25 -17.04 5.12
N LYS A 194 -10.91 -18.15 4.87
CA LYS A 194 -10.69 -19.34 5.70
C LYS A 194 -9.24 -19.74 5.49
N VAL A 195 -8.36 -19.17 6.28
CA VAL A 195 -6.99 -19.64 6.35
C VAL A 195 -7.11 -21.10 6.76
N GLY A 196 -6.80 -22.00 5.84
CA GLY A 196 -6.73 -23.42 6.14
C GLY A 196 -5.79 -23.63 7.33
N ASP A 197 -6.04 -24.64 8.12
CA ASP A 197 -5.16 -25.05 9.21
C ASP A 197 -3.73 -25.16 8.66
N ILE A 198 -2.94 -24.12 8.87
CA ILE A 198 -1.50 -24.20 8.66
C ILE A 198 -0.98 -24.97 9.88
N ASP A 199 -0.74 -26.26 9.69
CA ASP A 199 -0.13 -27.19 10.62
C ASP A 199 -0.39 -26.96 12.12
N GLY A 200 -1.47 -27.56 12.64
CA GLY A 200 -1.53 -27.91 14.06
C GLY A 200 -2.02 -26.86 15.02
N GLY A 201 -3.08 -26.13 14.73
CA GLY A 201 -3.97 -25.66 15.81
C GLY A 201 -3.95 -24.21 16.19
N SER A 202 -3.09 -23.34 15.73
CA SER A 202 -3.18 -21.89 15.91
C SER A 202 -2.50 -21.12 14.78
N GLY A 203 -2.46 -21.72 13.61
CA GLY A 203 -1.81 -21.16 12.43
C GLY A 203 -2.43 -19.82 12.04
N GLY A 204 -1.66 -18.75 12.23
CA GLY A 204 -1.94 -17.45 11.69
C GLY A 204 -0.82 -17.04 10.75
N TYR A 205 -1.05 -16.00 9.97
CA TYR A 205 -0.07 -15.44 9.06
C TYR A 205 -0.01 -13.92 9.21
N HIS A 206 1.07 -13.33 8.72
CA HIS A 206 1.20 -11.90 8.57
C HIS A 206 0.35 -11.40 7.41
N ALA A 207 -0.47 -10.40 7.65
CA ALA A 207 -1.19 -9.67 6.61
C ALA A 207 -0.83 -8.19 6.71
N TYR A 208 -0.47 -7.59 5.58
CA TYR A 208 -0.03 -6.21 5.53
C TYR A 208 -1.14 -5.33 4.96
N TYR A 209 -1.36 -4.18 5.59
CA TYR A 209 -2.28 -3.17 5.11
C TYR A 209 -1.60 -1.79 5.13
N PHE A 210 -1.80 -1.02 4.06
CA PHE A 210 -1.25 0.32 3.89
C PHE A 210 -2.40 1.30 3.72
N ALA A 211 -2.63 2.14 4.73
CA ALA A 211 -3.62 3.21 4.68
C ALA A 211 -2.91 4.50 4.25
N GLU A 212 -3.23 5.00 3.07
CA GLU A 212 -2.71 6.26 2.52
C GLU A 212 -3.79 7.34 2.64
N PHE A 213 -3.43 8.53 3.12
CA PHE A 213 -4.35 9.64 3.34
C PHE A 213 -3.65 10.98 3.12
N PRO A 214 -4.38 12.10 2.98
CA PRO A 214 -3.77 13.42 2.81
C PRO A 214 -2.79 13.76 3.92
N GLU A 215 -1.71 14.46 3.55
CA GLU A 215 -0.70 14.94 4.50
C GLU A 215 -1.35 15.59 5.72
N THR A 216 -1.03 15.09 6.89
CA THR A 216 -1.64 15.47 8.16
C THR A 216 -0.58 15.67 9.23
N THR A 217 -0.54 16.85 9.84
CA THR A 217 0.36 17.14 10.97
C THR A 217 -0.41 17.04 12.28
N THR A 218 0.03 16.15 13.17
CA THR A 218 -0.65 15.83 14.41
C THR A 218 0.30 15.38 15.51
N GLU A 219 -0.12 15.48 16.76
CA GLU A 219 0.59 14.94 17.93
C GLU A 219 0.02 13.59 18.40
N SER A 220 -1.13 13.17 17.84
CA SER A 220 -1.75 11.90 18.20
C SER A 220 -2.67 11.39 17.10
N VAL A 221 -2.63 10.07 16.89
CA VAL A 221 -3.50 9.36 15.95
C VAL A 221 -4.29 8.29 16.71
N LYS A 222 -5.56 8.14 16.34
CA LYS A 222 -6.43 7.10 16.85
C LYS A 222 -6.85 6.17 15.71
N VAL A 223 -6.65 4.87 15.90
CA VAL A 223 -7.19 3.82 15.03
C VAL A 223 -8.39 3.23 15.72
N ILE A 224 -9.55 3.31 15.09
CA ILE A 224 -10.82 2.80 15.63
C ILE A 224 -11.23 1.57 14.82
N LEU A 225 -11.14 0.40 15.42
CA LEU A 225 -11.67 -0.83 14.85
C LEU A 225 -13.19 -0.81 15.05
N LYS A 226 -13.95 -0.77 13.95
CA LYS A 226 -15.42 -0.73 13.99
C LYS A 226 -15.99 -2.10 14.42
N PRO A 227 -17.18 -2.17 15.02
CA PRO A 227 -17.80 -3.43 15.40
C PRO A 227 -17.85 -4.43 14.25
N GLY A 228 -17.69 -5.72 14.58
CA GLY A 228 -17.71 -6.80 13.58
C GLY A 228 -16.33 -7.36 13.21
N PHE A 229 -15.27 -7.00 13.94
CA PHE A 229 -14.00 -7.72 13.82
C PHE A 229 -14.12 -9.18 14.31
N LEU A 230 -13.29 -10.07 13.74
CA LEU A 230 -13.27 -11.47 14.11
C LEU A 230 -12.43 -11.69 15.36
N GLY A 231 -13.01 -12.38 16.34
CA GLY A 231 -12.30 -12.85 17.53
C GLY A 231 -11.58 -11.72 18.26
N GLU A 232 -10.31 -11.89 18.46
CA GLU A 232 -9.45 -10.99 19.22
C GLU A 232 -8.46 -10.29 18.30
N PRO A 233 -8.62 -8.98 18.04
CA PRO A 233 -7.66 -8.23 17.23
C PRO A 233 -6.23 -8.40 17.71
N SER A 234 -5.32 -8.56 16.76
CA SER A 234 -3.90 -8.78 17.04
C SER A 234 -3.04 -8.14 15.95
N LEU A 235 -2.02 -7.41 16.39
CA LEU A 235 -1.16 -6.61 15.53
C LEU A 235 0.31 -6.87 15.88
N TYR A 236 1.11 -7.21 14.88
CA TYR A 236 2.57 -7.25 15.01
C TYR A 236 3.13 -5.85 15.05
N GLU A 237 2.72 -4.97 14.12
CA GLU A 237 3.22 -3.61 14.04
C GLU A 237 2.16 -2.62 13.55
N ILE A 238 2.24 -1.41 14.10
CA ILE A 238 1.61 -0.20 13.55
C ILE A 238 2.72 0.82 13.33
N ALA A 239 2.90 1.26 12.08
CA ALA A 239 3.94 2.21 11.72
C ALA A 239 3.32 3.42 11.00
N PRO A 240 3.21 4.59 11.67
CA PRO A 240 2.93 5.85 11.01
C PRO A 240 4.13 6.26 10.17
N LEU A 241 3.89 6.77 8.97
CA LEU A 241 4.92 7.15 8.02
C LEU A 241 4.59 8.50 7.37
N TYR A 242 5.61 9.23 7.03
CA TYR A 242 5.53 10.35 6.11
C TYR A 242 6.28 9.98 4.83
N THR A 243 5.56 9.78 3.74
CA THR A 243 6.15 9.42 2.46
C THR A 243 6.53 10.65 1.65
N GLY A 244 5.93 11.82 1.94
CA GLY A 244 6.09 13.05 1.17
C GLY A 244 5.51 12.96 -0.24
N VAL A 245 4.81 11.86 -0.53
CA VAL A 245 4.06 11.68 -1.76
C VAL A 245 2.63 11.89 -1.38
N GLN A 246 2.07 12.98 -1.83
CA GLN A 246 0.62 13.10 -1.74
C GLN A 246 0.03 11.85 -2.38
N ALA A 247 -0.82 11.16 -1.65
CA ALA A 247 -1.72 10.19 -2.27
C ALA A 247 -2.27 10.94 -3.49
N ASP A 248 -2.10 10.37 -4.68
CA ASP A 248 -2.54 11.00 -5.93
C ASP A 248 -4.07 11.16 -5.95
N GLY A 249 -4.64 11.71 -4.88
CA GLY A 249 -6.08 11.98 -4.70
C GLY A 249 -6.59 13.14 -5.51
N ALA A 250 -5.71 13.85 -6.18
CA ALA A 250 -6.01 14.83 -7.22
C ALA A 250 -5.00 14.70 -8.36
N GLY A 251 -4.37 13.52 -8.49
CA GLY A 251 -3.43 13.21 -9.54
C GLY A 251 -4.14 13.28 -10.89
N ASP A 252 -3.38 13.69 -11.89
CA ASP A 252 -3.76 13.68 -13.29
C ASP A 252 -4.45 12.36 -13.65
N THR A 253 -5.79 12.36 -13.62
CA THR A 253 -6.63 11.22 -14.00
C THR A 253 -6.61 10.94 -15.50
N SER A 254 -5.95 11.81 -16.28
CA SER A 254 -5.94 11.78 -17.74
C SER A 254 -5.41 10.46 -18.33
N GLU A 255 -4.41 9.85 -17.71
CA GLU A 255 -3.92 8.53 -18.14
C GLU A 255 -4.91 7.41 -17.82
N LEU A 256 -5.57 7.44 -16.67
CA LEU A 256 -6.62 6.47 -16.32
C LEU A 256 -7.82 6.63 -17.26
N GLU A 257 -8.27 7.87 -17.50
CA GLU A 257 -9.34 8.17 -18.47
C GLU A 257 -8.99 7.67 -19.87
N LYS A 258 -7.75 7.89 -20.32
CA LYS A 258 -7.27 7.43 -21.62
C LYS A 258 -7.21 5.90 -21.70
N MET A 259 -6.76 5.23 -20.63
CA MET A 259 -6.75 3.76 -20.56
C MET A 259 -8.17 3.18 -20.60
N ILE A 260 -9.10 3.75 -19.83
CA ILE A 260 -10.51 3.35 -19.83
C ILE A 260 -11.09 3.53 -21.23
N ARG A 261 -10.91 4.70 -21.84
CA ARG A 261 -11.40 4.98 -23.20
C ARG A 261 -10.83 4.01 -24.21
N SER A 262 -9.52 3.74 -24.21
CA SER A 262 -8.89 2.78 -25.11
C SER A 262 -9.44 1.37 -24.91
N ALA A 263 -9.74 0.97 -23.67
CA ALA A 263 -10.32 -0.33 -23.37
C ALA A 263 -11.80 -0.41 -23.80
N GLU A 264 -12.56 0.68 -23.68
CA GLU A 264 -13.95 0.77 -24.17
C GLU A 264 -14.04 0.72 -25.70
N GLU A 265 -13.10 1.36 -26.38
CA GLU A 265 -13.01 1.40 -27.85
C GLU A 265 -12.40 0.12 -28.44
N ALA A 266 -11.92 -0.83 -27.59
CA ALA A 266 -11.35 -2.08 -28.08
C ALA A 266 -12.35 -2.87 -28.93
N ASP A 267 -11.88 -3.34 -30.09
CA ASP A 267 -12.71 -4.12 -31.01
C ASP A 267 -13.01 -5.51 -30.43
N ARG A 268 -14.20 -5.67 -29.91
CA ARG A 268 -14.70 -6.93 -29.35
C ARG A 268 -15.12 -7.95 -30.42
N THR A 269 -15.09 -7.56 -31.68
CA THR A 269 -15.35 -8.47 -32.82
C THR A 269 -14.06 -9.08 -33.38
N ALA A 270 -12.91 -8.57 -32.97
CA ALA A 270 -11.62 -9.10 -33.37
C ALA A 270 -11.42 -10.55 -32.95
N ASP A 271 -10.80 -11.35 -33.82
CA ASP A 271 -10.61 -12.80 -33.59
C ASP A 271 -10.00 -13.15 -32.26
N HIS A 272 -9.02 -12.38 -31.79
CA HIS A 272 -8.36 -12.62 -30.51
C HIS A 272 -9.29 -12.37 -29.31
N TYR A 273 -10.25 -11.44 -29.39
CA TYR A 273 -11.25 -11.24 -28.35
C TYR A 273 -12.36 -12.31 -28.44
N VAL A 274 -12.89 -12.56 -29.65
CA VAL A 274 -13.95 -13.54 -29.87
C VAL A 274 -13.54 -14.93 -29.36
N ASN A 275 -12.32 -15.33 -29.65
CA ASN A 275 -11.77 -16.64 -29.27
C ASN A 275 -11.15 -16.70 -27.86
N ALA A 276 -11.12 -15.59 -27.11
CA ALA A 276 -10.61 -15.59 -25.74
C ALA A 276 -11.53 -16.39 -24.81
N PRO A 277 -10.99 -17.07 -23.78
CA PRO A 277 -11.78 -17.71 -22.74
C PRO A 277 -12.74 -16.72 -22.06
N GLN A 278 -13.94 -17.19 -21.69
CA GLN A 278 -14.95 -16.33 -21.05
C GLN A 278 -14.44 -15.66 -19.78
N THR A 279 -13.61 -16.35 -19.00
CA THR A 279 -12.99 -15.79 -17.80
C THR A 279 -12.13 -14.56 -18.07
N LEU A 280 -11.37 -14.56 -19.18
CA LEU A 280 -10.57 -13.41 -19.59
C LEU A 280 -11.44 -12.24 -20.08
N LYS A 281 -12.53 -12.54 -20.80
CA LYS A 281 -13.50 -11.51 -21.21
C LYS A 281 -14.15 -10.85 -20.00
N THR A 282 -14.58 -11.63 -19.04
CA THR A 282 -15.18 -11.14 -17.79
C THR A 282 -14.18 -10.27 -17.03
N ALA A 283 -12.94 -10.74 -16.82
CA ALA A 283 -11.90 -9.98 -16.12
C ALA A 283 -11.56 -8.66 -16.85
N PHE A 284 -11.59 -8.64 -18.18
CA PHE A 284 -11.37 -7.42 -18.96
C PHE A 284 -12.48 -6.39 -18.74
N GLU A 285 -13.75 -6.80 -18.79
CA GLU A 285 -14.89 -5.92 -18.58
C GLU A 285 -14.97 -5.44 -17.11
N GLU A 286 -14.65 -6.30 -16.16
CA GLU A 286 -14.54 -5.93 -14.73
C GLU A 286 -13.45 -4.89 -14.51
N SER A 287 -12.28 -5.03 -15.14
CA SER A 287 -11.19 -4.04 -15.05
C SER A 287 -11.60 -2.65 -15.56
N ILE A 288 -12.43 -2.58 -16.61
CA ILE A 288 -12.97 -1.31 -17.11
C ILE A 288 -13.94 -0.70 -16.08
N SER A 289 -14.81 -1.53 -15.50
CA SER A 289 -15.75 -1.10 -14.46
C SER A 289 -15.05 -0.55 -13.23
N ASP A 290 -14.04 -1.28 -12.73
CA ASP A 290 -13.24 -0.87 -11.58
C ASP A 290 -12.47 0.43 -11.84
N GLY A 291 -11.89 0.56 -13.04
CA GLY A 291 -11.23 1.80 -13.46
C GLY A 291 -12.15 3.01 -13.46
N LYS A 292 -13.40 2.85 -13.92
CA LYS A 292 -14.42 3.91 -13.89
C LYS A 292 -14.84 4.29 -12.47
N GLU A 293 -14.96 3.30 -11.59
CA GLU A 293 -15.29 3.54 -10.18
C GLU A 293 -14.18 4.33 -9.49
N GLN A 294 -12.91 3.97 -9.72
CA GLN A 294 -11.76 4.70 -9.21
C GLN A 294 -11.69 6.13 -9.77
N LEU A 295 -11.96 6.31 -11.06
CA LEU A 295 -12.00 7.63 -11.69
C LEU A 295 -13.07 8.51 -11.06
N LYS A 296 -14.27 7.98 -10.85
CA LYS A 296 -15.37 8.69 -10.19
C LYS A 296 -15.02 9.06 -8.75
N ALA A 297 -14.46 8.13 -7.97
CA ALA A 297 -14.03 8.40 -6.60
C ALA A 297 -12.99 9.54 -6.53
N SER A 298 -12.05 9.58 -7.50
CA SER A 298 -11.06 10.66 -7.60
C SER A 298 -11.68 12.01 -7.96
N GLN A 299 -12.73 12.04 -8.80
CA GLN A 299 -13.45 13.25 -9.18
C GLN A 299 -14.32 13.77 -8.03
N ASP A 300 -14.98 12.90 -7.28
CA ASP A 300 -15.82 13.28 -6.13
C ASP A 300 -14.98 13.95 -5.00
N ILE A 301 -13.68 13.63 -4.90
CA ILE A 301 -12.75 14.27 -3.97
C ILE A 301 -12.37 15.69 -4.43
N ILE A 302 -12.29 15.94 -5.75
CA ILE A 302 -11.97 17.27 -6.32
C ILE A 302 -13.14 18.25 -6.14
N ASP A 303 -14.37 17.75 -6.17
CA ASP A 303 -15.61 18.57 -6.10
C ASP A 303 -16.10 18.81 -4.65
N SER A 304 -15.43 18.25 -3.63
CA SER A 304 -15.78 18.39 -2.20
C SER A 304 -14.84 19.36 -1.47
#